data_ecc40b85b5388126ea84e7c9c3a7ecab
#
_entry.id   ecc40b85b5388126ea84e7c9c3a7ecab
#
_cell.length_a   1.000
_cell.length_b   1.000
_cell.length_c   1.000
_cell.angle_alpha   90.00
_cell.angle_beta   90.00
_cell.angle_gamma   90.00
#
_symmetry.space_group_name_H-M   'P 1'
#
loop_
_entity.id
_entity.type
_entity.pdbx_description
1 polymer ?
#
loop_
_entity_poly.entity_id
_entity_poly.type
_entity_poly.pdbx_seq_one_letter_code
_entity_poly.pdbx_strand_id
1 'polypeptide(L)'
;MTRTCLTAATLAVALALSGDSLIAQFRQASPEGAAATQVRGKYVGGGDEPRYEGGKWIEITYGRPIKRGRDLWGSGASYGRMLNNGAPVWRAGANVSTRLKTEVPLVVNGKTIAPGEYSLFIDLKPNNWTLIVSSWKASQEFPSRDKDALFGAFDYTPDKDVVRAPMKLDALQQSIDQLTWTFLDVSDAGGTLAIQWDKVMASVPFRIG
;
A
#
# COMPACT_ATOMS: atom_id res chain seq x y z
N MET A 1 42.02 -50.62 -63.08
CA MET A 1 40.69 -50.74 -62.48
C MET A 1 40.77 -50.25 -61.07
N THR A 2 40.49 -48.96 -60.84
CA THR A 2 40.56 -48.33 -59.55
C THR A 2 39.16 -47.88 -59.15
N ARG A 3 38.60 -48.53 -58.10
CA ARG A 3 37.26 -48.18 -57.56
C ARG A 3 37.45 -47.10 -56.51
N THR A 4 36.87 -45.95 -56.77
CA THR A 4 36.78 -44.85 -55.84
C THR A 4 35.54 -45.06 -54.95
N CYS A 5 35.74 -45.22 -53.63
CA CYS A 5 34.64 -45.18 -52.64
C CYS A 5 34.35 -43.74 -52.26
N LEU A 6 33.14 -43.28 -52.55
CA LEU A 6 32.58 -42.05 -51.96
C LEU A 6 32.02 -42.38 -50.59
N THR A 7 32.62 -41.80 -49.55
CA THR A 7 32.02 -41.78 -48.21
C THR A 7 31.13 -40.56 -48.07
N ALA A 8 29.85 -40.76 -47.94
CA ALA A 8 28.88 -39.72 -47.60
C ALA A 8 28.96 -39.42 -46.09
N ALA A 9 29.39 -38.23 -45.75
CA ALA A 9 29.33 -37.74 -44.38
C ALA A 9 27.96 -37.11 -44.11
N THR A 10 27.14 -37.79 -43.30
CA THR A 10 25.87 -37.29 -42.79
C THR A 10 26.16 -36.34 -41.63
N LEU A 11 25.89 -35.05 -41.87
CA LEU A 11 25.94 -34.01 -40.82
C LEU A 11 24.64 -34.06 -40.01
N ALA A 12 24.70 -34.59 -38.79
CA ALA A 12 23.60 -34.54 -37.86
C ALA A 12 23.60 -33.16 -37.17
N VAL A 13 22.65 -32.32 -37.55
CA VAL A 13 22.40 -31.04 -36.83
C VAL A 13 21.59 -31.39 -35.60
N ALA A 14 22.23 -31.40 -34.42
CA ALA A 14 21.57 -31.47 -33.14
C ALA A 14 20.95 -30.08 -32.83
N LEU A 15 19.64 -29.95 -33.02
CA LEU A 15 18.86 -28.83 -32.50
C LEU A 15 18.84 -28.94 -30.96
N ALA A 16 19.71 -28.20 -30.28
CA ALA A 16 19.59 -27.97 -28.84
C ALA A 16 18.36 -27.10 -28.62
N LEU A 17 17.23 -27.74 -28.28
CA LEU A 17 16.10 -27.07 -27.67
C LEU A 17 16.56 -26.64 -26.27
N SER A 18 17.09 -25.41 -26.16
CA SER A 18 17.21 -24.73 -24.89
C SER A 18 15.77 -24.47 -24.39
N GLY A 19 15.26 -25.43 -23.62
CA GLY A 19 14.07 -25.24 -22.83
C GLY A 19 14.34 -24.16 -21.80
N ASP A 20 14.05 -22.92 -22.12
CA ASP A 20 13.86 -21.88 -21.10
C ASP A 20 12.74 -22.39 -20.18
N SER A 21 13.15 -23.03 -19.10
CA SER A 21 12.27 -23.29 -17.96
C SER A 21 11.79 -21.92 -17.50
N LEU A 22 10.59 -21.52 -17.93
CA LEU A 22 9.84 -20.44 -17.33
C LEU A 22 9.63 -20.85 -15.87
N ILE A 23 10.62 -20.58 -15.02
CA ILE A 23 10.44 -20.62 -13.58
C ILE A 23 9.35 -19.60 -13.32
N ALA A 24 8.12 -20.12 -13.07
CA ALA A 24 7.00 -19.28 -12.71
C ALA A 24 7.44 -18.46 -11.50
N GLN A 25 7.73 -17.18 -11.73
CA GLN A 25 8.19 -16.31 -10.68
C GLN A 25 7.09 -16.24 -9.63
N PHE A 26 7.35 -16.75 -8.44
CA PHE A 26 6.39 -16.71 -7.35
C PHE A 26 6.11 -15.23 -7.03
N ARG A 27 4.94 -14.75 -7.44
CA ARG A 27 4.50 -13.40 -7.14
C ARG A 27 3.73 -13.40 -5.82
N GLN A 28 4.16 -12.55 -4.92
CA GLN A 28 3.45 -12.36 -3.65
C GLN A 28 2.00 -11.93 -3.90
N ALA A 29 1.05 -12.56 -3.21
CA ALA A 29 -0.39 -12.31 -3.42
C ALA A 29 -0.82 -10.88 -3.08
N SER A 30 -0.06 -10.20 -2.22
CA SER A 30 -0.28 -8.83 -1.80
C SER A 30 1.07 -8.10 -1.79
N PRO A 31 1.60 -7.72 -2.97
CA PRO A 31 2.89 -7.04 -3.05
C PRO A 31 2.85 -5.72 -2.28
N GLU A 32 3.99 -5.26 -1.84
CA GLU A 32 4.13 -3.92 -1.28
C GLU A 32 3.85 -2.86 -2.35
N GLY A 33 3.25 -1.77 -1.95
CA GLY A 33 3.03 -0.58 -2.74
C GLY A 33 3.23 0.67 -1.91
N ALA A 34 3.40 1.78 -2.60
CA ALA A 34 3.52 3.09 -1.99
C ALA A 34 2.61 4.10 -2.67
N ALA A 35 2.12 5.06 -1.88
CA ALA A 35 1.57 6.32 -2.35
C ALA A 35 2.44 7.42 -1.74
N ALA A 36 2.88 8.37 -2.56
CA ALA A 36 3.76 9.43 -2.10
C ALA A 36 3.38 10.77 -2.74
N THR A 37 3.62 11.85 -2.02
CA THR A 37 3.48 13.21 -2.52
C THR A 37 4.55 14.12 -1.92
N GLN A 38 4.80 15.27 -2.55
CA GLN A 38 5.70 16.30 -2.04
C GLN A 38 4.97 17.62 -1.86
N VAL A 39 5.35 18.35 -0.83
CA VAL A 39 4.86 19.71 -0.52
C VAL A 39 6.01 20.64 -0.19
N ARG A 40 5.79 21.96 -0.25
CA ARG A 40 6.78 23.00 0.11
C ARG A 40 8.05 23.00 -0.73
N GLY A 41 8.03 22.40 -1.91
CA GLY A 41 9.09 22.51 -2.89
C GLY A 41 8.85 23.67 -3.86
N LYS A 42 9.81 23.86 -4.76
CA LYS A 42 9.73 24.87 -5.82
C LYS A 42 10.16 24.25 -7.14
N TYR A 43 9.48 24.65 -8.21
CA TYR A 43 9.98 24.36 -9.54
C TYR A 43 11.16 25.30 -9.84
N VAL A 44 12.30 24.72 -10.20
CA VAL A 44 13.53 25.41 -10.57
C VAL A 44 13.95 25.01 -11.97
N GLY A 45 14.63 25.94 -12.66
CA GLY A 45 15.00 25.77 -14.05
C GLY A 45 13.90 26.23 -15.01
N GLY A 46 14.33 26.64 -16.22
CA GLY A 46 13.47 27.01 -17.34
C GLY A 46 13.72 26.05 -18.50
N GLY A 47 12.78 25.97 -19.44
CA GLY A 47 12.86 25.08 -20.59
C GLY A 47 12.08 23.78 -20.40
N ASP A 48 12.47 22.74 -21.14
CA ASP A 48 11.69 21.51 -21.29
C ASP A 48 11.72 20.57 -20.07
N GLU A 49 12.60 20.79 -19.08
CA GLU A 49 12.77 19.94 -17.91
C GLU A 49 12.80 20.73 -16.58
N PRO A 50 11.68 21.30 -16.12
CA PRO A 50 11.62 21.90 -14.79
C PRO A 50 11.77 20.81 -13.70
N ARG A 51 12.63 21.07 -12.69
CA ARG A 51 12.80 20.19 -11.54
C ARG A 51 12.09 20.73 -10.32
N TYR A 52 11.43 19.85 -9.55
CA TYR A 52 10.85 20.21 -8.28
C TYR A 52 11.89 19.95 -7.17
N GLU A 53 12.37 21.01 -6.51
CA GLU A 53 13.44 20.94 -5.52
C GLU A 53 12.99 21.41 -4.13
N GLY A 54 13.63 20.87 -3.10
CA GLY A 54 13.40 21.24 -1.71
C GLY A 54 12.08 20.72 -1.12
N GLY A 55 11.31 19.94 -1.89
CA GLY A 55 10.05 19.36 -1.44
C GLY A 55 10.24 18.41 -0.25
N LYS A 56 9.20 18.34 0.58
CA LYS A 56 9.09 17.48 1.75
C LYS A 56 8.14 16.33 1.46
N TRP A 57 8.54 15.12 1.77
CA TRP A 57 7.77 13.92 1.46
C TRP A 57 6.69 13.61 2.50
N ILE A 58 5.58 13.11 1.99
CA ILE A 58 4.53 12.42 2.73
C ILE A 58 4.30 11.10 2.00
N GLU A 59 4.53 9.97 2.65
CA GLU A 59 4.54 8.64 2.03
C GLU A 59 3.70 7.65 2.82
N ILE A 60 2.98 6.78 2.12
CA ILE A 60 2.30 5.62 2.70
C ILE A 60 2.81 4.36 2.03
N THR A 61 3.34 3.43 2.84
CA THR A 61 3.75 2.09 2.39
C THR A 61 2.77 1.06 2.92
N TYR A 62 2.32 0.13 2.09
CA TYR A 62 1.27 -0.82 2.46
C TYR A 62 1.31 -2.08 1.61
N GLY A 63 0.81 -3.19 2.12
CA GLY A 63 0.54 -4.36 1.28
C GLY A 63 -0.71 -4.12 0.44
N ARG A 64 -0.65 -4.48 -0.85
CA ARG A 64 -1.73 -4.24 -1.85
C ARG A 64 -2.48 -5.53 -2.16
N PRO A 65 -3.49 -5.93 -1.35
CA PRO A 65 -4.28 -7.12 -1.64
C PRO A 65 -5.18 -6.90 -2.86
N ILE A 66 -5.42 -7.99 -3.59
CA ILE A 66 -6.33 -8.03 -4.73
C ILE A 66 -7.67 -8.61 -4.26
N LYS A 67 -8.78 -8.03 -4.67
CA LYS A 67 -10.14 -8.46 -4.31
C LYS A 67 -10.46 -9.90 -4.76
N ARG A 68 -10.17 -10.21 -6.00
CA ARG A 68 -10.42 -11.55 -6.60
C ARG A 68 -11.83 -12.07 -6.35
N GLY A 69 -12.84 -11.25 -6.59
CA GLY A 69 -14.26 -11.61 -6.45
C GLY A 69 -14.76 -11.82 -5.01
N ARG A 70 -13.92 -11.61 -3.98
CA ARG A 70 -14.34 -11.77 -2.58
C ARG A 70 -15.32 -10.68 -2.16
N ASP A 71 -16.25 -11.02 -1.25
CA ASP A 71 -16.94 -10.02 -0.44
C ASP A 71 -15.96 -9.52 0.64
N LEU A 72 -15.55 -8.27 0.54
CA LEU A 72 -14.54 -7.68 1.42
C LEU A 72 -15.13 -7.21 2.74
N TRP A 73 -16.35 -6.69 2.68
CA TRP A 73 -16.92 -5.93 3.78
C TRP A 73 -17.79 -6.78 4.70
N GLY A 74 -18.51 -7.76 4.13
CA GLY A 74 -19.54 -8.50 4.85
C GLY A 74 -20.73 -7.62 5.21
N SER A 75 -21.58 -8.09 6.11
CA SER A 75 -22.78 -7.37 6.56
C SER A 75 -23.10 -7.64 8.02
N GLY A 76 -23.88 -6.75 8.64
CA GLY A 76 -24.33 -6.89 10.03
C GLY A 76 -23.17 -7.17 10.99
N ALA A 77 -23.27 -8.21 11.81
CA ALA A 77 -22.25 -8.58 12.79
C ALA A 77 -20.95 -9.13 12.17
N SER A 78 -20.96 -9.45 10.87
CA SER A 78 -19.74 -9.93 10.16
C SER A 78 -18.99 -8.80 9.45
N TYR A 79 -19.48 -7.56 9.47
CA TYR A 79 -18.86 -6.44 8.79
C TYR A 79 -17.40 -6.23 9.23
N GLY A 80 -16.48 -6.13 8.27
CA GLY A 80 -15.05 -5.94 8.51
C GLY A 80 -14.29 -7.17 9.05
N ARG A 81 -14.97 -8.25 9.46
CA ARG A 81 -14.31 -9.40 10.12
C ARG A 81 -13.25 -10.05 9.25
N MET A 82 -13.49 -10.17 7.94
CA MET A 82 -12.53 -10.77 7.03
C MET A 82 -11.24 -9.92 6.93
N LEU A 83 -11.39 -8.60 6.92
CA LEU A 83 -10.27 -7.67 6.80
C LEU A 83 -9.48 -7.53 8.10
N ASN A 84 -10.19 -7.52 9.23
CA ASN A 84 -9.58 -7.48 10.55
C ASN A 84 -8.80 -8.77 10.85
N ASN A 85 -9.25 -9.90 10.32
CA ASN A 85 -8.58 -11.19 10.46
C ASN A 85 -8.24 -11.54 11.92
N GLY A 86 -9.20 -11.31 12.84
CA GLY A 86 -9.01 -11.54 14.28
C GLY A 86 -8.39 -10.40 15.08
N ALA A 87 -7.85 -9.37 14.40
CA ALA A 87 -7.35 -8.18 15.06
C ALA A 87 -8.49 -7.20 15.43
N PRO A 88 -8.28 -6.29 16.40
CA PRO A 88 -9.30 -5.31 16.81
C PRO A 88 -9.67 -4.30 15.72
N VAL A 89 -8.73 -3.99 14.83
CA VAL A 89 -8.85 -3.03 13.73
C VAL A 89 -8.23 -3.58 12.45
N TRP A 90 -8.57 -2.98 11.32
CA TRP A 90 -7.94 -3.35 10.05
C TRP A 90 -6.61 -2.60 9.86
N ARG A 91 -5.56 -3.34 9.49
CA ARG A 91 -4.23 -2.78 9.15
C ARG A 91 -4.23 -1.90 7.89
N ALA A 92 -5.38 -1.63 7.31
CA ALA A 92 -5.58 -0.78 6.11
C ALA A 92 -4.70 -1.20 4.91
N GLY A 93 -4.44 -2.50 4.81
CA GLY A 93 -3.57 -3.13 3.84
C GLY A 93 -3.51 -4.65 4.04
N ALA A 94 -2.38 -5.24 3.72
CA ALA A 94 -2.09 -6.67 3.93
C ALA A 94 -0.67 -6.87 4.45
N ASN A 95 -0.43 -8.03 5.06
CA ASN A 95 0.86 -8.45 5.65
C ASN A 95 1.27 -7.54 6.81
N VAL A 96 2.29 -6.71 6.62
CA VAL A 96 2.79 -5.74 7.59
C VAL A 96 1.77 -4.61 7.82
N SER A 97 1.87 -3.91 8.95
CA SER A 97 1.08 -2.69 9.19
C SER A 97 1.32 -1.65 8.10
N THR A 98 0.27 -0.97 7.66
CA THR A 98 0.41 0.19 6.77
C THR A 98 1.13 1.31 7.51
N ARG A 99 2.11 1.94 6.87
CA ARG A 99 2.96 2.99 7.46
C ARG A 99 2.74 4.32 6.78
N LEU A 100 2.63 5.37 7.58
CA LEU A 100 2.70 6.76 7.15
C LEU A 100 4.04 7.33 7.60
N LYS A 101 4.82 7.88 6.67
CA LYS A 101 6.00 8.68 6.96
C LYS A 101 5.77 10.09 6.48
N THR A 102 6.03 11.10 7.31
CA THR A 102 5.88 12.50 6.95
C THR A 102 7.08 13.32 7.40
N GLU A 103 7.58 14.17 6.52
CA GLU A 103 8.66 15.13 6.80
C GLU A 103 8.13 16.51 7.22
N VAL A 104 6.80 16.69 7.23
CA VAL A 104 6.13 17.91 7.68
C VAL A 104 5.07 17.61 8.72
N PRO A 105 4.73 18.52 9.62
CA PRO A 105 3.58 18.36 10.49
C PRO A 105 2.29 18.27 9.66
N LEU A 106 1.42 17.30 10.02
CA LEU A 106 0.09 17.17 9.44
C LEU A 106 -0.97 17.48 10.48
N VAL A 107 -2.02 18.17 10.11
CA VAL A 107 -3.18 18.38 10.97
C VAL A 107 -4.35 17.59 10.42
N VAL A 108 -4.79 16.58 11.15
CA VAL A 108 -5.89 15.69 10.81
C VAL A 108 -6.93 15.73 11.92
N ASN A 109 -8.18 15.99 11.58
CA ASN A 109 -9.27 16.11 12.56
C ASN A 109 -8.92 17.04 13.75
N GLY A 110 -8.25 18.18 13.47
CA GLY A 110 -7.86 19.19 14.46
C GLY A 110 -6.67 18.81 15.33
N LYS A 111 -6.07 17.64 15.16
CA LYS A 111 -4.88 17.19 15.92
C LYS A 111 -3.64 17.20 15.03
N THR A 112 -2.52 17.63 15.60
CA THR A 112 -1.23 17.66 14.92
C THR A 112 -0.51 16.32 15.03
N ILE A 113 -0.07 15.80 13.89
CA ILE A 113 0.85 14.68 13.74
C ILE A 113 2.23 15.29 13.45
N ALA A 114 3.21 15.10 14.32
CA ALA A 114 4.57 15.61 14.11
C ALA A 114 5.26 14.88 12.93
N PRO A 115 6.30 15.46 12.31
CA PRO A 115 7.15 14.70 11.40
C PRO A 115 7.65 13.42 12.03
N GLY A 116 7.58 12.30 11.29
CA GLY A 116 7.94 10.99 11.81
C GLY A 116 7.29 9.85 11.04
N GLU A 117 7.37 8.65 11.63
CA GLU A 117 6.76 7.43 11.08
C GLU A 117 5.68 6.90 12.03
N TYR A 118 4.56 6.48 11.46
CA TYR A 118 3.36 6.03 12.16
C TYR A 118 2.76 4.81 11.46
N SER A 119 2.01 4.01 12.22
CA SER A 119 1.15 2.98 11.63
C SER A 119 -0.25 3.54 11.38
N LEU A 120 -0.85 3.14 10.26
CA LEU A 120 -2.23 3.46 9.92
C LEU A 120 -3.11 2.24 10.10
N PHE A 121 -4.23 2.44 10.79
CA PHE A 121 -5.29 1.45 10.93
C PHE A 121 -6.64 2.06 10.58
N ILE A 122 -7.63 1.22 10.32
CA ILE A 122 -9.02 1.64 10.15
C ILE A 122 -9.91 0.80 11.06
N ASP A 123 -10.69 1.46 11.91
CA ASP A 123 -11.79 0.86 12.65
C ASP A 123 -13.00 0.81 11.70
N LEU A 124 -13.35 -0.41 11.27
CA LEU A 124 -14.41 -0.66 10.30
C LEU A 124 -15.75 -0.87 11.01
N LYS A 125 -16.68 0.06 10.81
CA LYS A 125 -18.09 -0.08 11.20
C LYS A 125 -18.99 0.21 10.00
N PRO A 126 -20.14 -0.41 9.88
CA PRO A 126 -21.07 -0.10 8.79
C PRO A 126 -21.30 1.41 8.69
N ASN A 127 -21.03 1.99 7.53
CA ASN A 127 -21.18 3.43 7.22
C ASN A 127 -20.41 4.40 8.13
N ASN A 128 -19.46 3.93 8.93
CA ASN A 128 -18.72 4.77 9.88
C ASN A 128 -17.30 4.25 10.08
N TRP A 129 -16.42 4.53 9.12
CA TRP A 129 -15.01 4.18 9.23
C TRP A 129 -14.24 5.27 9.96
N THR A 130 -13.27 4.85 10.75
CA THR A 130 -12.38 5.78 11.46
C THR A 130 -10.93 5.48 11.10
N LEU A 131 -10.24 6.44 10.49
CA LEU A 131 -8.80 6.39 10.33
C LEU A 131 -8.13 6.56 11.70
N ILE A 132 -7.15 5.72 11.95
CA ILE A 132 -6.32 5.76 13.15
C ILE A 132 -4.87 5.98 12.71
N VAL A 133 -4.25 7.04 13.21
CA VAL A 133 -2.81 7.25 13.12
C VAL A 133 -2.22 6.91 14.48
N SER A 134 -1.34 5.95 14.54
CA SER A 134 -0.81 5.40 15.80
C SER A 134 0.71 5.41 15.81
N SER A 135 1.30 5.61 16.98
CA SER A 135 2.75 5.52 17.20
C SER A 135 3.25 4.07 17.36
N TRP A 136 2.40 3.07 17.24
CA TRP A 136 2.83 1.69 17.11
C TRP A 136 3.79 1.54 15.92
N LYS A 137 4.95 0.93 16.16
CA LYS A 137 5.90 0.60 15.09
C LYS A 137 5.38 -0.59 14.29
N ALA A 138 5.76 -0.68 13.01
CA ALA A 138 5.47 -1.85 12.19
C ALA A 138 6.57 -2.91 12.36
N SER A 139 6.18 -4.16 12.67
CA SER A 139 7.05 -5.33 12.67
C SER A 139 7.00 -6.05 11.33
N GLN A 140 8.14 -6.57 10.87
CA GLN A 140 8.22 -7.47 9.72
C GLN A 140 8.04 -8.94 10.13
N GLU A 141 8.12 -9.25 11.43
CA GLU A 141 8.06 -10.61 11.97
C GLU A 141 6.72 -10.87 12.67
N PHE A 142 6.18 -12.09 12.50
CA PHE A 142 5.02 -12.57 13.24
C PHE A 142 5.37 -13.83 14.04
N PRO A 143 5.10 -13.86 15.37
CA PRO A 143 4.72 -12.71 16.19
C PRO A 143 5.87 -11.68 16.31
N SER A 144 5.51 -10.42 16.56
CA SER A 144 6.53 -9.39 16.80
C SER A 144 7.34 -9.72 18.04
N ARG A 145 8.67 -9.57 17.97
CA ARG A 145 9.56 -9.69 19.12
C ARG A 145 9.74 -8.37 19.86
N ASP A 146 9.50 -7.25 19.18
CA ASP A 146 9.50 -5.93 19.79
C ASP A 146 8.09 -5.65 20.36
N LYS A 147 8.02 -5.44 21.68
CA LYS A 147 6.78 -5.11 22.39
C LYS A 147 6.15 -3.77 21.96
N ASP A 148 6.94 -2.91 21.31
CA ASP A 148 6.50 -1.61 20.79
C ASP A 148 6.14 -1.66 19.30
N ALA A 149 6.18 -2.84 18.68
CA ALA A 149 5.88 -3.03 17.26
C ALA A 149 4.80 -4.11 17.03
N LEU A 150 3.96 -3.91 16.02
CA LEU A 150 2.90 -4.83 15.64
C LEU A 150 3.16 -5.42 14.25
N PHE A 151 2.90 -6.71 14.09
CA PHE A 151 2.72 -7.30 12.76
C PHE A 151 1.24 -7.14 12.35
N GLY A 152 1.01 -6.38 11.31
CA GLY A 152 -0.35 -6.05 10.90
C GLY A 152 -1.08 -5.20 11.95
N ALA A 153 -2.16 -5.73 12.52
CA ALA A 153 -2.92 -5.09 13.61
C ALA A 153 -3.14 -6.05 14.79
N PHE A 154 -2.38 -7.16 14.85
CA PHE A 154 -2.43 -8.07 15.97
C PHE A 154 -1.87 -7.39 17.23
N ASP A 155 -2.51 -7.60 18.35
CA ASP A 155 -2.18 -7.00 19.65
C ASP A 155 -2.29 -5.45 19.70
N TYR A 156 -2.97 -4.87 18.70
CA TYR A 156 -3.24 -3.43 18.71
C TYR A 156 -4.07 -3.03 19.92
N THR A 157 -3.64 -1.94 20.56
CA THR A 157 -4.36 -1.24 21.63
C THR A 157 -4.40 0.26 21.32
N PRO A 158 -5.43 1.01 21.78
CA PRO A 158 -5.63 2.41 21.42
C PRO A 158 -4.75 3.40 22.23
N ASP A 159 -3.97 2.94 23.19
CA ASP A 159 -3.13 3.78 24.05
C ASP A 159 -2.02 4.52 23.28
N LYS A 160 -1.62 4.02 22.12
CA LYS A 160 -0.63 4.65 21.23
C LYS A 160 -1.28 5.43 20.07
N ASP A 161 -2.59 5.66 20.08
CA ASP A 161 -3.26 6.44 19.05
C ASP A 161 -2.93 7.93 19.18
N VAL A 162 -2.42 8.50 18.09
CA VAL A 162 -2.12 9.94 17.97
C VAL A 162 -3.38 10.68 17.50
N VAL A 163 -4.03 10.13 16.48
CA VAL A 163 -5.24 10.71 15.88
C VAL A 163 -6.24 9.61 15.55
N ARG A 164 -7.49 9.89 15.83
CA ARG A 164 -8.66 9.16 15.28
C ARG A 164 -9.51 10.16 14.50
N ALA A 165 -9.78 9.87 13.23
CA ALA A 165 -10.52 10.76 12.35
C ALA A 165 -11.63 10.00 11.63
N PRO A 166 -12.90 10.46 11.70
CA PRO A 166 -13.96 9.89 10.89
C PRO A 166 -13.62 10.07 9.40
N MET A 167 -13.88 9.03 8.61
CA MET A 167 -13.65 9.03 7.18
C MET A 167 -14.96 9.28 6.43
N LYS A 168 -14.92 10.10 5.40
CA LYS A 168 -16.00 10.19 4.42
C LYS A 168 -16.00 8.94 3.57
N LEU A 169 -17.16 8.32 3.39
CA LEU A 169 -17.33 7.14 2.52
C LEU A 169 -18.06 7.55 1.26
N ASP A 170 -17.47 7.27 0.11
CA ASP A 170 -18.06 7.50 -1.20
C ASP A 170 -18.16 6.17 -1.98
N ALA A 171 -19.30 5.97 -2.65
CA ALA A 171 -19.47 4.82 -3.53
C ALA A 171 -18.82 5.07 -4.88
N LEU A 172 -17.99 4.13 -5.34
CA LEU A 172 -17.38 4.18 -6.65
C LEU A 172 -18.27 3.51 -7.70
N GLN A 173 -18.33 4.07 -8.90
CA GLN A 173 -19.06 3.51 -10.04
C GLN A 173 -18.43 2.18 -10.49
N GLN A 174 -17.09 2.08 -10.42
CA GLN A 174 -16.34 0.89 -10.80
C GLN A 174 -15.68 0.25 -9.59
N SER A 175 -15.56 -1.08 -9.62
CA SER A 175 -14.83 -1.81 -8.58
C SER A 175 -13.32 -1.67 -8.81
N ILE A 176 -12.60 -1.19 -7.80
CA ILE A 176 -11.14 -1.18 -7.75
C ILE A 176 -10.69 -2.54 -7.22
N ASP A 177 -10.10 -3.36 -8.08
CA ASP A 177 -9.74 -4.75 -7.71
C ASP A 177 -8.54 -4.82 -6.76
N GLN A 178 -7.56 -3.92 -6.88
CA GLN A 178 -6.39 -3.86 -6.01
C GLN A 178 -6.45 -2.66 -5.07
N LEU A 179 -6.36 -2.92 -3.75
CA LEU A 179 -6.35 -1.87 -2.73
C LEU A 179 -5.33 -0.78 -3.07
N THR A 180 -5.76 0.47 -2.99
CA THR A 180 -4.95 1.63 -3.36
C THR A 180 -5.10 2.75 -2.35
N TRP A 181 -3.99 3.20 -1.77
CA TRP A 181 -3.88 4.48 -1.10
C TRP A 181 -3.51 5.57 -2.10
N THR A 182 -4.03 6.77 -1.91
CA THR A 182 -3.75 7.92 -2.79
C THR A 182 -3.88 9.24 -2.04
N PHE A 183 -3.19 10.27 -2.55
CA PHE A 183 -3.34 11.64 -2.13
C PHE A 183 -4.12 12.39 -3.22
N LEU A 184 -5.11 13.20 -2.82
CA LEU A 184 -5.97 13.97 -3.71
C LEU A 184 -5.84 15.46 -3.36
N ASP A 185 -5.92 16.32 -4.37
CA ASP A 185 -5.96 17.79 -4.25
C ASP A 185 -4.84 18.36 -3.37
N VAL A 186 -3.64 17.82 -3.52
CA VAL A 186 -2.49 18.20 -2.69
C VAL A 186 -1.96 19.57 -3.07
N SER A 187 -1.73 20.40 -2.06
CA SER A 187 -1.09 21.70 -2.13
C SER A 187 -0.24 21.92 -0.89
N ASP A 188 0.48 23.06 -0.81
CA ASP A 188 1.22 23.44 0.40
C ASP A 188 0.32 23.75 1.60
N ALA A 189 -0.99 23.90 1.40
CA ALA A 189 -1.96 24.05 2.48
C ALA A 189 -2.46 22.71 3.04
N GLY A 190 -2.42 21.64 2.24
CA GLY A 190 -2.92 20.32 2.62
C GLY A 190 -3.44 19.53 1.42
N GLY A 191 -4.30 18.57 1.69
CA GLY A 191 -4.90 17.70 0.68
C GLY A 191 -5.89 16.73 1.33
N THR A 192 -6.18 15.65 0.62
CA THR A 192 -7.04 14.56 1.08
C THR A 192 -6.28 13.24 0.96
N LEU A 193 -6.26 12.49 2.04
CA LEU A 193 -5.79 11.11 2.06
C LEU A 193 -6.97 10.18 1.80
N ALA A 194 -6.86 9.30 0.82
CA ALA A 194 -7.92 8.36 0.47
C ALA A 194 -7.41 6.93 0.30
N ILE A 195 -8.25 5.97 0.66
CA ILE A 195 -8.07 4.55 0.39
C ILE A 195 -9.25 4.07 -0.46
N GLN A 196 -8.94 3.29 -1.51
CA GLN A 196 -9.93 2.78 -2.44
C GLN A 196 -9.80 1.27 -2.56
N TRP A 197 -10.91 0.56 -2.44
CA TRP A 197 -10.99 -0.86 -2.71
C TRP A 197 -12.41 -1.29 -2.98
N ASP A 198 -12.60 -2.19 -3.95
CA ASP A 198 -13.93 -2.52 -4.46
C ASP A 198 -14.69 -1.26 -4.90
N LYS A 199 -15.90 -1.09 -4.44
CA LYS A 199 -16.77 0.06 -4.74
C LYS A 199 -16.78 1.11 -3.63
N VAL A 200 -15.74 1.15 -2.80
CA VAL A 200 -15.66 2.10 -1.68
C VAL A 200 -14.39 2.94 -1.81
N MET A 201 -14.55 4.25 -1.68
CA MET A 201 -13.50 5.19 -1.36
C MET A 201 -13.75 5.76 0.04
N ALA A 202 -12.78 5.61 0.92
CA ALA A 202 -12.82 6.23 2.25
C ALA A 202 -11.73 7.31 2.32
N SER A 203 -12.08 8.51 2.74
CA SER A 203 -11.18 9.66 2.69
C SER A 203 -11.22 10.52 3.94
N VAL A 204 -10.11 11.22 4.19
CA VAL A 204 -9.98 12.18 5.29
C VAL A 204 -9.12 13.37 4.82
N PRO A 205 -9.55 14.62 5.04
CA PRO A 205 -8.73 15.78 4.73
C PRO A 205 -7.58 15.94 5.73
N PHE A 206 -6.46 16.47 5.26
CA PHE A 206 -5.35 16.91 6.10
C PHE A 206 -4.90 18.30 5.70
N ARG A 207 -4.32 19.04 6.64
CA ARG A 207 -3.61 20.31 6.38
C ARG A 207 -2.13 20.13 6.71
N ILE A 208 -1.30 20.92 6.06
CA ILE A 208 0.11 21.04 6.41
C ILE A 208 0.21 22.02 7.58
N GLY A 209 0.86 21.58 8.66
CA GLY A 209 1.05 22.38 9.88
C GLY A 209 2.19 23.38 9.78
#